data_022f89cb95461baec4fd183631bb5445
#
_entry.id   022f89cb95461baec4fd183631bb5445
#
_cell.length_a   1.000
_cell.length_b   1.000
_cell.length_c   1.000
_cell.angle_alpha   90.00
_cell.angle_beta   90.00
_cell.angle_gamma   90.00
#
_symmetry.space_group_name_H-M   'P 1'
#
loop_
_entity.id
_entity.type
_entity.pdbx_description
1 polymer ?
#
loop_
_entity_poly.entity_id
_entity_poly.type
_entity_poly.pdbx_seq_one_letter_code
_entity_poly.pdbx_strand_id
1 'polypeptide(L)'
;NQFLVNGRAVLIKGVNYHEHDEHTGHVLSEAHMRKDFENMKRHNINAIRCCHYPQQRRFYELCDEYGFYVCNEANIESHGMGYDLRKGRTLGNNPNWLNAHMDRTMNMYETGKNYPCITFWSLGNEAGNGYNFYITYNWLKSKDTTRPVQYERALLEWNTDIYCPQY
;
A
#
# COMPACT_ATOMS: atom_id res chain seq x y z
N ASN A 1 17.64 -9.25 7.68
CA ASN A 1 17.10 -7.93 8.04
C ASN A 1 15.73 -8.13 8.69
N GLN A 2 15.39 -7.29 9.67
CA GLN A 2 14.12 -7.32 10.38
C GLN A 2 13.40 -5.99 10.17
N PHE A 3 12.07 -6.03 10.13
CA PHE A 3 11.25 -4.82 10.16
C PHE A 3 11.26 -4.22 11.57
N LEU A 4 11.68 -2.98 11.68
CA LEU A 4 11.80 -2.28 12.95
C LEU A 4 10.85 -1.08 12.99
N VAL A 5 10.13 -0.92 14.09
CA VAL A 5 9.38 0.30 14.41
C VAL A 5 10.01 0.92 15.65
N ASN A 6 10.49 2.16 15.53
CA ASN A 6 11.22 2.86 16.60
C ASN A 6 12.38 2.02 17.20
N GLY A 7 13.13 1.33 16.32
CA GLY A 7 14.27 0.50 16.70
C GLY A 7 13.93 -0.87 17.33
N ARG A 8 12.66 -1.23 17.42
CA ARG A 8 12.20 -2.51 17.95
C ARG A 8 11.68 -3.41 16.84
N ALA A 9 12.08 -4.69 16.85
CA ALA A 9 11.59 -5.68 15.90
C ALA A 9 10.10 -5.92 16.10
N VAL A 10 9.33 -5.88 15.01
CA VAL A 10 7.89 -6.10 15.00
C VAL A 10 7.57 -7.26 14.07
N LEU A 11 6.75 -8.19 14.57
CA LEU A 11 6.15 -9.22 13.75
C LEU A 11 4.82 -8.72 13.22
N ILE A 12 4.72 -8.57 11.91
CA ILE A 12 3.49 -8.15 11.23
C ILE A 12 2.53 -9.35 11.15
N LYS A 13 1.35 -9.18 11.72
CA LYS A 13 0.21 -10.10 11.61
C LYS A 13 -0.92 -9.33 10.97
N GLY A 14 -0.91 -9.29 9.65
CA GLY A 14 -1.75 -8.38 8.87
C GLY A 14 -2.85 -9.07 8.08
N VAL A 15 -3.81 -8.25 7.69
CA VAL A 15 -4.88 -8.61 6.74
C VAL A 15 -4.96 -7.58 5.63
N ASN A 16 -5.47 -7.99 4.50
CA ASN A 16 -5.91 -7.09 3.44
C ASN A 16 -7.28 -6.50 3.81
N TYR A 17 -7.48 -5.21 3.52
CA TYR A 17 -8.72 -4.53 3.84
C TYR A 17 -9.20 -3.67 2.67
N HIS A 18 -10.40 -3.96 2.17
CA HIS A 18 -11.13 -3.15 1.22
C HIS A 18 -12.14 -2.26 1.94
N GLU A 19 -12.24 -1.00 1.56
CA GLU A 19 -13.35 -0.13 1.93
C GLU A 19 -14.61 -0.57 1.18
N HIS A 20 -15.33 -1.54 1.72
CA HIS A 20 -16.52 -2.08 1.08
C HIS A 20 -17.60 -2.46 2.09
N ASP A 21 -18.82 -2.04 1.78
CA ASP A 21 -20.04 -2.40 2.50
C ASP A 21 -21.10 -2.83 1.49
N GLU A 22 -21.85 -3.87 1.83
CA GLU A 22 -22.82 -4.50 0.94
C GLU A 22 -24.00 -3.58 0.55
N HIS A 23 -24.25 -2.53 1.35
CA HIS A 23 -25.35 -1.59 1.12
C HIS A 23 -24.87 -0.23 0.59
N THR A 24 -23.70 0.22 1.03
CA THR A 24 -23.20 1.58 0.75
C THR A 24 -21.99 1.63 -0.20
N GLY A 25 -21.51 0.46 -0.64
CA GLY A 25 -20.37 0.36 -1.54
C GLY A 25 -19.06 0.82 -0.87
N HIS A 26 -18.36 1.76 -1.46
CA HIS A 26 -17.10 2.30 -0.94
C HIS A 26 -17.26 3.42 0.10
N VAL A 27 -18.37 3.45 0.82
CA VAL A 27 -18.61 4.45 1.87
C VAL A 27 -18.85 3.71 3.19
N LEU A 28 -17.80 3.55 3.97
CA LEU A 28 -17.89 2.92 5.29
C LEU A 28 -18.23 3.95 6.38
N SER A 29 -19.15 3.60 7.26
CA SER A 29 -19.39 4.37 8.48
C SER A 29 -18.27 4.12 9.50
N GLU A 30 -18.04 5.09 10.39
CA GLU A 30 -17.11 4.90 11.51
C GLU A 30 -17.49 3.69 12.37
N ALA A 31 -18.78 3.47 12.61
CA ALA A 31 -19.26 2.33 13.39
C ALA A 31 -18.89 0.98 12.73
N HIS A 32 -18.96 0.91 11.40
CA HIS A 32 -18.52 -0.29 10.64
C HIS A 32 -17.03 -0.51 10.83
N MET A 33 -16.20 0.51 10.57
CA MET A 33 -14.75 0.41 10.72
C MET A 33 -14.34 0.00 12.15
N ARG A 34 -14.95 0.57 13.18
CA ARG A 34 -14.67 0.22 14.58
C ARG A 34 -14.99 -1.25 14.87
N LYS A 35 -16.12 -1.75 14.37
CA LYS A 35 -16.50 -3.16 14.52
C LYS A 35 -15.45 -4.09 13.86
N ASP A 36 -15.00 -3.74 12.67
CA ASP A 36 -13.96 -4.52 11.98
C ASP A 36 -12.64 -4.49 12.77
N PHE A 37 -12.23 -3.32 13.24
CA PHE A 37 -10.98 -3.15 13.98
C PHE A 37 -11.00 -3.89 15.34
N GLU A 38 -12.11 -3.84 16.05
CA GLU A 38 -12.29 -4.62 17.28
C GLU A 38 -12.20 -6.11 17.00
N ASN A 39 -12.82 -6.58 15.91
CA ASN A 39 -12.74 -7.98 15.50
C ASN A 39 -11.30 -8.36 15.14
N MET A 40 -10.57 -7.55 14.38
CA MET A 40 -9.16 -7.77 14.08
C MET A 40 -8.31 -7.86 15.36
N LYS A 41 -8.52 -6.94 16.32
CA LYS A 41 -7.80 -6.97 17.61
C LYS A 41 -8.08 -8.22 18.41
N ARG A 42 -9.32 -8.69 18.45
CA ARG A 42 -9.69 -9.97 19.12
C ARG A 42 -8.96 -11.18 18.52
N HIS A 43 -8.58 -11.09 17.24
CA HIS A 43 -7.82 -12.14 16.52
C HIS A 43 -6.31 -11.88 16.47
N ASN A 44 -5.79 -10.99 17.31
CA ASN A 44 -4.37 -10.64 17.39
C ASN A 44 -3.78 -10.09 16.07
N ILE A 45 -4.61 -9.48 15.23
CA ILE A 45 -4.15 -8.77 14.04
C ILE A 45 -3.61 -7.41 14.47
N ASN A 46 -2.43 -7.05 13.98
CA ASN A 46 -1.77 -5.79 14.31
C ASN A 46 -1.44 -4.92 13.10
N ALA A 47 -1.76 -5.39 11.88
CA ALA A 47 -1.45 -4.65 10.67
C ALA A 47 -2.57 -4.77 9.63
N ILE A 48 -2.69 -3.74 8.80
CA ILE A 48 -3.69 -3.67 7.73
C ILE A 48 -3.01 -3.20 6.45
N ARG A 49 -3.25 -3.91 5.34
CA ARG A 49 -2.89 -3.43 4.00
C ARG A 49 -4.13 -2.81 3.35
N CYS A 50 -3.98 -1.57 2.90
CA CYS A 50 -5.02 -0.84 2.17
C CYS A 50 -5.13 -1.37 0.73
N CYS A 51 -5.96 -2.35 0.48
CA CYS A 51 -6.17 -2.94 -0.84
C CYS A 51 -7.26 -2.19 -1.61
N HIS A 52 -7.05 -1.76 -2.82
CA HIS A 52 -5.78 -1.51 -3.50
C HIS A 52 -5.72 -0.02 -3.80
N TYR A 53 -5.92 0.78 -2.78
CA TYR A 53 -6.06 2.24 -2.84
C TYR A 53 -5.94 2.85 -1.42
N PRO A 54 -5.56 4.12 -1.30
CA PRO A 54 -5.65 4.83 -0.02
C PRO A 54 -7.09 4.85 0.49
N GLN A 55 -7.24 4.66 1.78
CA GLN A 55 -8.52 4.63 2.47
C GLN A 55 -8.99 6.05 2.84
N GLN A 56 -10.23 6.17 3.34
CA GLN A 56 -10.74 7.44 3.84
C GLN A 56 -9.94 7.96 5.06
N ARG A 57 -9.93 9.26 5.25
CA ARG A 57 -9.15 9.91 6.33
C ARG A 57 -9.42 9.30 7.71
N ARG A 58 -10.70 9.08 8.05
CA ARG A 58 -11.09 8.54 9.35
C ARG A 58 -10.55 7.15 9.62
N PHE A 59 -10.32 6.34 8.59
CA PHE A 59 -9.68 5.04 8.72
C PHE A 59 -8.27 5.16 9.35
N TYR A 60 -7.43 6.08 8.88
CA TYR A 60 -6.07 6.25 9.42
C TYR A 60 -6.10 6.77 10.85
N GLU A 61 -6.99 7.71 11.15
CA GLU A 61 -7.18 8.23 12.52
C GLU A 61 -7.57 7.08 13.48
N LEU A 62 -8.45 6.19 13.05
CA LEU A 62 -8.80 4.99 13.81
C LEU A 62 -7.64 4.00 13.90
N CYS A 63 -6.85 3.83 12.84
CA CYS A 63 -5.64 2.99 12.91
C CYS A 63 -4.65 3.52 13.95
N ASP A 64 -4.49 4.84 14.06
CA ASP A 64 -3.69 5.47 15.11
C ASP A 64 -4.29 5.21 16.50
N GLU A 65 -5.60 5.36 16.68
CA GLU A 65 -6.31 5.08 17.95
C GLU A 65 -6.14 3.63 18.40
N TYR A 66 -6.30 2.66 17.46
CA TYR A 66 -6.24 1.23 17.76
C TYR A 66 -4.81 0.65 17.73
N GLY A 67 -3.83 1.42 17.28
CA GLY A 67 -2.44 0.97 17.18
C GLY A 67 -2.22 -0.11 16.12
N PHE A 68 -2.72 0.11 14.90
CA PHE A 68 -2.41 -0.74 13.75
C PHE A 68 -1.18 -0.23 13.00
N TYR A 69 -0.40 -1.14 12.46
CA TYR A 69 0.61 -0.84 11.44
C TYR A 69 -0.06 -0.89 10.07
N VAL A 70 0.07 0.17 9.28
CA VAL A 70 -0.61 0.28 8.00
C VAL A 70 0.38 0.23 6.85
N CYS A 71 0.09 -0.64 5.88
CA CYS A 71 0.64 -0.60 4.55
C CYS A 71 -0.28 0.25 3.68
N ASN A 72 0.09 1.50 3.41
CA ASN A 72 -0.71 2.34 2.52
C ASN A 72 -0.33 2.09 1.07
N GLU A 73 -1.34 1.87 0.21
CA GLU A 73 -1.12 1.43 -1.16
C GLU A 73 -1.61 2.47 -2.17
N ALA A 74 -0.80 2.72 -3.19
CA ALA A 74 -1.19 3.55 -4.31
C ALA A 74 -2.29 2.88 -5.12
N ASN A 75 -3.28 3.66 -5.58
CA ASN A 75 -4.37 3.15 -6.41
C ASN A 75 -3.88 2.80 -7.82
N ILE A 76 -3.08 1.75 -7.90
CA ILE A 76 -2.52 1.20 -9.13
C ILE A 76 -2.74 -0.30 -9.13
N GLU A 77 -3.63 -0.73 -10.00
CA GLU A 77 -3.86 -2.15 -10.29
C GLU A 77 -4.22 -2.29 -11.76
N SER A 78 -3.56 -3.22 -12.46
CA SER A 78 -3.80 -3.41 -13.89
C SER A 78 -3.53 -4.85 -14.36
N HIS A 79 -3.72 -5.87 -13.48
CA HIS A 79 -3.44 -7.26 -13.83
C HIS A 79 -4.23 -7.76 -15.04
N GLY A 80 -5.42 -7.22 -15.29
CA GLY A 80 -6.21 -7.51 -16.50
C GLY A 80 -5.52 -7.12 -17.81
N MET A 81 -4.48 -6.27 -17.77
CA MET A 81 -3.64 -5.95 -18.92
C MET A 81 -2.47 -6.94 -19.12
N GLY A 82 -2.39 -7.98 -18.29
CA GLY A 82 -1.34 -9.01 -18.32
C GLY A 82 -0.02 -8.60 -17.68
N TYR A 83 0.93 -9.53 -17.72
CA TYR A 83 2.24 -9.40 -17.05
C TYR A 83 3.44 -9.41 -18.03
N ASP A 84 3.21 -9.15 -19.31
CA ASP A 84 4.29 -9.04 -20.28
C ASP A 84 5.13 -7.80 -19.98
N LEU A 85 6.29 -7.99 -19.35
CA LEU A 85 7.18 -6.92 -18.90
C LEU A 85 7.92 -6.20 -20.03
N ARG A 86 7.77 -6.60 -21.29
CA ARG A 86 8.34 -5.86 -22.42
C ARG A 86 7.79 -4.44 -22.44
N LYS A 87 8.63 -3.49 -22.83
CA LYS A 87 8.26 -2.07 -22.89
C LYS A 87 6.94 -1.87 -23.66
N GLY A 88 6.01 -1.17 -23.04
CA GLY A 88 4.71 -0.82 -23.61
C GLY A 88 3.64 -1.93 -23.52
N ARG A 89 3.96 -3.10 -22.96
CA ARG A 89 3.00 -4.23 -22.87
C ARG A 89 2.14 -4.20 -21.61
N THR A 90 2.71 -3.80 -20.48
CA THR A 90 1.92 -3.51 -19.27
C THR A 90 1.86 -2.00 -19.06
N LEU A 91 0.84 -1.54 -18.33
CA LEU A 91 0.75 -0.11 -17.98
C LEU A 91 1.97 0.31 -17.14
N GLY A 92 2.45 -0.56 -16.25
CA GLY A 92 3.63 -0.32 -15.41
C GLY A 92 4.93 -0.14 -16.18
N ASN A 93 5.04 -0.68 -17.40
CA ASN A 93 6.21 -0.51 -18.27
C ASN A 93 5.90 0.29 -19.55
N ASN A 94 4.86 1.08 -19.55
CA ASN A 94 4.50 1.97 -20.65
C ASN A 94 4.67 3.43 -20.23
N PRO A 95 5.69 4.15 -20.73
CA PRO A 95 5.97 5.54 -20.34
C PRO A 95 4.79 6.51 -20.55
N ASN A 96 3.87 6.21 -21.44
CA ASN A 96 2.68 7.05 -21.66
C ASN A 96 1.76 7.08 -20.42
N TRP A 97 1.89 6.10 -19.51
CA TRP A 97 1.15 6.02 -18.26
C TRP A 97 1.93 6.54 -17.05
N LEU A 98 3.13 7.09 -17.26
CA LEU A 98 3.96 7.57 -16.14
C LEU A 98 3.24 8.61 -15.29
N ASN A 99 2.60 9.60 -15.90
CA ASN A 99 1.92 10.66 -15.17
C ASN A 99 0.79 10.10 -14.29
N ALA A 100 0.06 9.09 -14.75
CA ALA A 100 -0.99 8.44 -13.97
C ALA A 100 -0.41 7.66 -12.77
N HIS A 101 0.72 6.97 -12.95
CA HIS A 101 1.40 6.28 -11.85
C HIS A 101 1.97 7.27 -10.83
N MET A 102 2.61 8.33 -11.31
CA MET A 102 3.15 9.38 -10.44
C MET A 102 2.07 10.07 -9.64
N ASP A 103 0.98 10.48 -10.29
CA ASP A 103 -0.15 11.15 -9.61
C ASP A 103 -0.69 10.31 -8.46
N ARG A 104 -0.96 9.03 -8.70
CA ARG A 104 -1.48 8.10 -7.66
C ARG A 104 -0.49 7.89 -6.53
N THR A 105 0.79 7.74 -6.84
CA THR A 105 1.83 7.57 -5.82
C THR A 105 2.01 8.84 -5.00
N MET A 106 2.02 10.00 -5.65
CA MET A 106 2.12 11.30 -4.99
C MET A 106 0.93 11.56 -4.07
N ASN A 107 -0.29 11.32 -4.57
CA ASN A 107 -1.51 11.50 -3.76
C ASN A 107 -1.52 10.57 -2.53
N MET A 108 -1.15 9.31 -2.68
CA MET A 108 -1.00 8.38 -1.55
C MET A 108 -0.04 8.94 -0.49
N TYR A 109 1.13 9.41 -0.91
CA TYR A 109 2.14 9.95 -0.02
C TYR A 109 1.69 11.25 0.65
N GLU A 110 1.24 12.24 -0.13
CA GLU A 110 0.87 13.57 0.39
C GLU A 110 -0.31 13.50 1.36
N THR A 111 -1.27 12.63 1.11
CA THR A 111 -2.42 12.43 2.01
C THR A 111 -2.09 11.58 3.24
N GLY A 112 -1.11 10.66 3.11
CA GLY A 112 -0.79 9.68 4.15
C GLY A 112 0.40 10.03 5.04
N LYS A 113 1.34 10.84 4.59
CA LYS A 113 2.67 11.05 5.24
C LYS A 113 2.64 11.43 6.72
N ASN A 114 1.58 12.08 7.18
CA ASN A 114 1.45 12.57 8.56
C ASN A 114 0.73 11.59 9.51
N TYR A 115 0.31 10.41 9.03
CA TYR A 115 -0.29 9.40 9.90
C TYR A 115 0.77 8.46 10.47
N PRO A 116 0.95 8.42 11.80
CA PRO A 116 1.92 7.53 12.46
C PRO A 116 1.68 6.04 12.20
N CYS A 117 0.42 5.63 12.01
CA CYS A 117 0.08 4.25 11.72
C CYS A 117 0.67 3.74 10.40
N ILE A 118 0.87 4.61 9.40
CA ILE A 118 1.48 4.22 8.13
C ILE A 118 2.96 3.95 8.35
N THR A 119 3.33 2.69 8.32
CA THR A 119 4.69 2.22 8.60
C THR A 119 5.46 1.77 7.37
N PHE A 120 4.76 1.51 6.26
CA PHE A 120 5.36 1.25 4.96
C PHE A 120 4.42 1.60 3.82
N TRP A 121 5.00 1.82 2.64
CA TRP A 121 4.31 2.20 1.43
C TRP A 121 4.24 1.04 0.45
N SER A 122 3.17 0.96 -0.33
CA SER A 122 3.04 0.03 -1.44
C SER A 122 2.82 0.77 -2.75
N LEU A 123 3.57 0.39 -3.78
CA LEU A 123 3.49 1.05 -5.09
C LEU A 123 2.24 0.66 -5.88
N GLY A 124 1.54 -0.39 -5.47
CA GLY A 124 0.34 -0.87 -6.14
C GLY A 124 0.19 -2.38 -6.04
N ASN A 125 -0.72 -2.91 -6.85
CA ASN A 125 -1.05 -4.33 -6.88
C ASN A 125 -1.09 -4.84 -8.34
N GLU A 126 -0.47 -5.97 -8.59
CA GLU A 126 -0.60 -6.77 -9.82
C GLU A 126 -0.59 -5.96 -11.14
N ALA A 127 0.31 -4.99 -11.25
CA ALA A 127 0.38 -4.07 -12.39
C ALA A 127 1.63 -4.27 -13.27
N GLY A 128 2.25 -5.45 -13.19
CA GLY A 128 3.54 -5.70 -13.83
C GLY A 128 4.67 -4.95 -13.13
N ASN A 129 5.82 -4.83 -13.79
CA ASN A 129 6.93 -4.03 -13.29
C ASN A 129 7.61 -3.31 -14.47
N GLY A 130 8.43 -2.31 -14.18
CA GLY A 130 9.22 -1.61 -15.17
C GLY A 130 9.30 -0.11 -14.96
N TYR A 131 9.44 0.62 -16.05
CA TYR A 131 9.81 2.03 -16.05
C TYR A 131 9.02 2.90 -15.07
N ASN A 132 7.69 2.80 -15.07
CA ASN A 132 6.85 3.66 -14.23
C ASN A 132 7.05 3.34 -12.73
N PHE A 133 7.17 2.05 -12.38
CA PHE A 133 7.43 1.65 -11.00
C PHE A 133 8.84 2.00 -10.52
N TYR A 134 9.84 1.99 -11.40
CA TYR A 134 11.19 2.46 -11.07
C TYR A 134 11.19 3.96 -10.74
N ILE A 135 10.45 4.75 -11.51
CA ILE A 135 10.35 6.20 -11.27
C ILE A 135 9.57 6.49 -9.98
N THR A 136 8.42 5.85 -9.77
CA THR A 136 7.61 6.05 -8.56
C THR A 136 8.34 5.60 -7.30
N TYR A 137 9.06 4.47 -7.33
CA TYR A 137 9.91 4.02 -6.24
C TYR A 137 10.98 5.07 -5.89
N ASN A 138 11.76 5.50 -6.87
CA ASN A 138 12.81 6.49 -6.66
C ASN A 138 12.25 7.81 -6.12
N TRP A 139 11.12 8.26 -6.64
CA TRP A 139 10.46 9.46 -6.16
C TRP A 139 10.05 9.30 -4.69
N LEU A 140 9.39 8.22 -4.35
CA LEU A 140 8.92 7.96 -2.98
C LEU A 140 10.09 7.87 -2.00
N LYS A 141 11.18 7.16 -2.35
CA LYS A 141 12.41 7.10 -1.54
C LYS A 141 13.09 8.45 -1.39
N SER A 142 12.95 9.36 -2.36
CA SER A 142 13.46 10.73 -2.25
C SER A 142 12.65 11.59 -1.27
N LYS A 143 11.39 11.23 -1.00
CA LYS A 143 10.49 11.94 -0.08
C LYS A 143 10.49 11.36 1.33
N ASP A 144 10.60 10.05 1.43
CA ASP A 144 10.58 9.32 2.70
C ASP A 144 11.71 8.29 2.76
N THR A 145 12.72 8.60 3.54
CA THR A 145 13.87 7.71 3.77
C THR A 145 13.68 6.81 5.00
N THR A 146 12.59 6.98 5.74
CA THR A 146 12.35 6.32 7.02
C THR A 146 11.46 5.09 6.90
N ARG A 147 10.48 5.13 5.99
CA ARG A 147 9.54 4.03 5.78
C ARG A 147 9.97 3.20 4.57
N PRO A 148 9.96 1.87 4.69
CA PRO A 148 10.24 1.01 3.55
C PRO A 148 9.11 1.05 2.52
N VAL A 149 9.47 0.76 1.29
CA VAL A 149 8.56 0.62 0.15
C VAL A 149 8.48 -0.85 -0.25
N GLN A 150 7.28 -1.38 -0.40
CA GLN A 150 7.06 -2.71 -0.93
C GLN A 150 6.38 -2.67 -2.30
N TYR A 151 6.69 -3.64 -3.15
CA TYR A 151 5.95 -3.91 -4.37
C TYR A 151 6.13 -5.38 -4.78
N GLU A 152 5.05 -6.15 -4.80
CA GLU A 152 5.10 -7.60 -4.98
C GLU A 152 5.60 -8.01 -6.37
N ARG A 153 5.26 -7.25 -7.44
CA ARG A 153 5.74 -7.52 -8.80
C ARG A 153 7.18 -7.07 -9.07
N ALA A 154 7.82 -6.41 -8.13
CA ALA A 154 9.25 -6.20 -8.18
C ALA A 154 10.02 -7.51 -7.95
N LEU A 155 9.43 -8.50 -7.32
CA LEU A 155 10.07 -9.77 -7.00
C LEU A 155 11.42 -9.55 -6.28
N LEU A 156 12.54 -9.87 -6.94
CA LEU A 156 13.90 -9.64 -6.42
C LEU A 156 14.58 -8.43 -7.05
N GLU A 157 13.84 -7.59 -7.77
CA GLU A 157 14.42 -6.37 -8.33
C GLU A 157 14.58 -5.29 -7.25
N TRP A 158 15.36 -4.26 -7.60
CA TRP A 158 15.80 -3.22 -6.67
C TRP A 158 14.70 -2.24 -6.22
N ASN A 159 13.58 -2.20 -6.92
CA ASN A 159 12.48 -1.25 -6.65
C ASN A 159 11.47 -1.78 -5.60
N THR A 160 11.98 -2.49 -4.63
CA THR A 160 11.27 -2.89 -3.41
C THR A 160 12.26 -3.06 -2.25
N ASP A 161 11.91 -2.58 -1.07
CA ASP A 161 12.69 -2.78 0.15
C ASP A 161 12.29 -4.08 0.87
N ILE A 162 11.10 -4.58 0.59
CA ILE A 162 10.53 -5.78 1.20
C ILE A 162 10.21 -6.78 0.10
N TYR A 163 10.80 -7.98 0.21
CA TYR A 163 10.39 -9.09 -0.64
C TYR A 163 9.02 -9.59 -0.22
N CYS A 164 8.05 -9.46 -1.10
CA CYS A 164 6.65 -9.79 -0.85
C CYS A 164 6.18 -10.80 -1.91
N PRO A 165 6.41 -12.11 -1.71
CA PRO A 165 5.88 -13.12 -2.61
C PRO A 165 4.37 -13.17 -2.48
N GLN A 166 3.69 -13.01 -3.60
CA GLN A 166 2.24 -13.11 -3.71
C GLN A 166 1.92 -14.21 -4.71
N TYR A 167 1.28 -15.29 -4.26
CA TYR A 167 0.98 -16.55 -4.97
C TYR A 167 2.19 -17.45 -5.28
#